data_fe0de219f6f34dad5882974d7e393418
#
_entry.id   fe0de219f6f34dad5882974d7e393418
#
_cell.length_a   1.000
_cell.length_b   1.000
_cell.length_c   1.000
_cell.angle_alpha   90.00
_cell.angle_beta   90.00
_cell.angle_gamma   90.00
#
_symmetry.space_group_name_H-M   'P 1'
#
loop_
_entity.id
_entity.type
_entity.pdbx_description
1 polymer ?
#
loop_
_entity_poly.entity_id
_entity_poly.type
_entity_poly.pdbx_seq_one_letter_code
_entity_poly.pdbx_strand_id
1 'polypeptide(L)'
;MRSIICGLGLFLSAGTAFATGGIWCSVDDAAVKFQVDAGVTTGMGGPTFNFRGDLEIKARPAGDELRKTVFENSNLTQYWLDNKELRLNIYSEHQVANTYSSVELTVLTKASDEGVYDGQYRLAVYDSTADKDGDGKPANLSGTVSCGAE
;
A
#
# COMPACT_ATOMS: atom_id res chain seq x y z
N MET A 1 54.72 23.52 -41.87
CA MET A 1 54.00 22.41 -41.23
C MET A 1 53.12 23.00 -40.11
N ARG A 2 51.83 23.07 -40.31
CA ARG A 2 50.88 23.62 -39.32
C ARG A 2 50.01 22.49 -38.85
N SER A 3 50.23 22.06 -37.61
CA SER A 3 49.40 21.04 -36.94
C SER A 3 48.15 21.67 -36.34
N ILE A 4 46.97 21.29 -36.84
CA ILE A 4 45.67 21.67 -36.29
C ILE A 4 45.27 20.55 -35.30
N ILE A 5 45.18 20.89 -34.00
CA ILE A 5 44.65 20.04 -32.96
C ILE A 5 43.15 20.31 -32.87
N CYS A 6 42.32 19.37 -33.38
CA CYS A 6 40.89 19.34 -33.14
C CYS A 6 40.61 18.84 -31.76
N GLY A 7 40.23 19.70 -30.84
CA GLY A 7 39.72 19.34 -29.52
C GLY A 7 38.27 18.87 -29.62
N LEU A 8 38.07 17.57 -29.37
CA LEU A 8 36.74 16.93 -29.29
C LEU A 8 36.16 17.19 -27.89
N GLY A 9 35.29 18.15 -27.76
CA GLY A 9 34.55 18.45 -26.53
C GLY A 9 33.46 17.38 -26.32
N LEU A 10 33.67 16.48 -25.31
CA LEU A 10 32.61 15.60 -24.82
C LEU A 10 31.63 16.44 -23.98
N PHE A 11 30.43 16.72 -24.50
CA PHE A 11 29.30 17.19 -23.70
C PHE A 11 28.74 16.02 -22.92
N LEU A 12 29.07 15.92 -21.63
CA LEU A 12 28.34 15.07 -20.68
C LEU A 12 26.97 15.74 -20.42
N SER A 13 25.93 15.28 -21.09
CA SER A 13 24.56 15.56 -20.69
C SER A 13 24.26 14.80 -19.40
N ALA A 14 24.34 15.50 -18.26
CA ALA A 14 23.83 15.02 -16.99
C ALA A 14 22.31 14.99 -17.10
N GLY A 15 21.74 13.83 -17.46
CA GLY A 15 20.31 13.57 -17.35
C GLY A 15 19.97 13.61 -15.87
N THR A 16 19.00 14.46 -15.49
CA THR A 16 18.39 14.43 -14.17
C THR A 16 17.70 13.09 -14.00
N ALA A 17 18.32 12.16 -13.27
CA ALA A 17 17.64 10.97 -12.82
C ALA A 17 16.56 11.42 -11.82
N PHE A 18 15.31 11.37 -12.20
CA PHE A 18 14.21 11.42 -11.23
C PHE A 18 14.28 10.13 -10.43
N ALA A 19 14.65 10.24 -9.16
CA ALA A 19 14.60 9.12 -8.25
C ALA A 19 13.12 8.77 -8.04
N THR A 20 12.68 7.70 -8.67
CA THR A 20 11.38 7.08 -8.37
C THR A 20 11.62 6.12 -7.22
N GLY A 21 11.07 6.45 -6.07
CA GLY A 21 11.07 5.56 -4.92
C GLY A 21 9.87 4.63 -4.95
N GLY A 22 9.81 3.73 -3.99
CA GLY A 22 8.68 2.82 -3.77
C GLY A 22 8.33 2.70 -2.30
N ILE A 23 7.09 2.34 -2.03
CA ILE A 23 6.63 1.90 -0.72
C ILE A 23 6.06 0.50 -0.82
N TRP A 24 6.27 -0.30 0.20
CA TRP A 24 5.68 -1.64 0.30
C TRP A 24 5.39 -1.98 1.76
N CYS A 25 4.32 -2.75 1.98
CA CYS A 25 3.97 -3.32 3.27
C CYS A 25 3.59 -4.78 3.09
N SER A 26 3.97 -5.64 4.03
CA SER A 26 3.59 -7.05 3.98
C SER A 26 3.31 -7.61 5.37
N VAL A 27 2.34 -8.52 5.43
CA VAL A 27 1.97 -9.30 6.62
C VAL A 27 1.62 -10.72 6.19
N ASP A 28 2.04 -11.68 6.99
CA ASP A 28 1.61 -13.07 6.89
C ASP A 28 1.50 -13.63 8.32
N ASP A 29 0.32 -13.44 8.95
CA ASP A 29 0.04 -13.91 10.30
C ASP A 29 -1.13 -14.92 10.32
N ALA A 30 -1.63 -15.24 11.50
CA ALA A 30 -2.74 -16.18 11.66
C ALA A 30 -4.09 -15.61 11.18
N ALA A 31 -4.25 -14.30 11.14
CA ALA A 31 -5.50 -13.65 10.81
C ALA A 31 -5.57 -13.27 9.33
N VAL A 32 -4.48 -12.75 8.78
CA VAL A 32 -4.44 -12.24 7.40
C VAL A 32 -3.09 -12.52 6.74
N LYS A 33 -3.10 -12.48 5.42
CA LYS A 33 -1.92 -12.28 4.60
C LYS A 33 -2.20 -11.15 3.65
N PHE A 34 -1.35 -10.13 3.61
CA PHE A 34 -1.45 -9.09 2.60
C PHE A 34 -0.07 -8.61 2.16
N GLN A 35 -0.02 -8.13 0.95
CA GLN A 35 1.10 -7.39 0.39
C GLN A 35 0.55 -6.24 -0.43
N VAL A 36 1.07 -5.04 -0.22
CA VAL A 36 0.73 -3.83 -0.98
C VAL A 36 2.00 -3.11 -1.39
N ASP A 37 2.01 -2.52 -2.57
CA ASP A 37 3.10 -1.71 -3.09
C ASP A 37 2.60 -0.53 -3.93
N ALA A 38 3.40 0.53 -3.98
CA ALA A 38 3.19 1.69 -4.85
C ALA A 38 4.51 2.36 -5.20
N GLY A 39 4.55 3.00 -6.36
CA GLY A 39 5.63 3.93 -6.70
C GLY A 39 5.42 5.33 -6.09
N VAL A 40 6.50 6.04 -5.82
CA VAL A 40 6.51 7.43 -5.35
C VAL A 40 7.38 8.28 -6.29
N THR A 41 6.86 9.41 -6.79
CA THR A 41 7.49 10.16 -7.90
C THR A 41 8.58 11.14 -7.48
N THR A 42 8.55 11.71 -6.29
CA THR A 42 9.44 12.80 -5.88
C THR A 42 9.85 12.70 -4.41
N GLY A 43 10.47 11.57 -4.06
CA GLY A 43 10.89 11.37 -2.67
C GLY A 43 9.71 11.25 -1.70
N MET A 44 10.01 11.31 -0.41
CA MET A 44 9.00 11.16 0.63
C MET A 44 7.93 12.25 0.55
N GLY A 45 6.66 11.82 0.60
CA GLY A 45 5.51 12.72 0.56
C GLY A 45 5.05 13.13 -0.84
N GLY A 46 5.70 12.65 -1.91
CA GLY A 46 5.23 12.85 -3.28
C GLY A 46 4.00 12.01 -3.62
N PRO A 47 3.31 12.28 -4.74
CA PRO A 47 2.17 11.49 -5.17
C PRO A 47 2.55 10.04 -5.44
N THR A 48 1.69 9.10 -5.03
CA THR A 48 1.81 7.68 -5.36
C THR A 48 1.26 7.38 -6.74
N PHE A 49 1.78 6.33 -7.36
CA PHE A 49 1.29 5.78 -8.61
C PHE A 49 1.40 4.26 -8.63
N ASN A 50 0.60 3.61 -9.48
CA ASN A 50 0.60 2.16 -9.63
C ASN A 50 0.43 1.39 -8.30
N PHE A 51 -0.38 1.92 -7.39
CA PHE A 51 -0.71 1.19 -6.17
C PHE A 51 -1.44 -0.11 -6.53
N ARG A 52 -1.01 -1.20 -5.90
CA ARG A 52 -1.61 -2.52 -6.05
C ARG A 52 -1.38 -3.34 -4.79
N GLY A 53 -2.14 -4.40 -4.63
CA GLY A 53 -1.94 -5.34 -3.54
C GLY A 53 -2.93 -6.48 -3.54
N ASP A 54 -2.63 -7.44 -2.69
CA ASP A 54 -3.45 -8.62 -2.45
C ASP A 54 -3.71 -8.75 -0.95
N LEU A 55 -4.95 -9.10 -0.60
CA LEU A 55 -5.36 -9.42 0.76
C LEU A 55 -6.00 -10.80 0.77
N GLU A 56 -5.55 -11.66 1.67
CA GLU A 56 -6.20 -12.92 2.02
C GLU A 56 -6.58 -12.90 3.51
N ILE A 57 -7.87 -13.07 3.81
CA ILE A 57 -8.39 -13.14 5.16
C ILE A 57 -8.47 -14.62 5.57
N LYS A 58 -7.62 -15.03 6.52
CA LYS A 58 -7.53 -16.41 7.00
C LYS A 58 -8.47 -16.67 8.16
N ALA A 59 -8.64 -15.68 9.05
CA ALA A 59 -9.54 -15.76 10.19
C ALA A 59 -11.00 -15.53 9.77
N ARG A 60 -11.94 -16.11 10.54
CA ARG A 60 -13.36 -15.77 10.39
C ARG A 60 -13.66 -14.39 10.98
N PRO A 61 -14.64 -13.62 10.45
CA PRO A 61 -15.79 -14.08 9.66
C PRO A 61 -15.86 -13.49 8.25
N ALA A 62 -14.91 -13.70 7.37
CA ALA A 62 -15.05 -13.24 5.99
C ALA A 62 -15.87 -14.24 5.16
N GLY A 63 -16.87 -13.77 4.45
CA GLY A 63 -17.52 -14.51 3.38
C GLY A 63 -16.52 -14.88 2.27
N ASP A 64 -16.85 -15.89 1.47
CA ASP A 64 -15.91 -16.40 0.46
C ASP A 64 -15.47 -15.34 -0.55
N GLU A 65 -16.33 -14.35 -0.84
CA GLU A 65 -16.04 -13.23 -1.75
C GLU A 65 -14.98 -12.26 -1.21
N LEU A 66 -14.90 -12.10 0.12
CA LEU A 66 -13.93 -11.21 0.78
C LEU A 66 -12.63 -11.90 1.16
N ARG A 67 -12.58 -13.24 1.12
CA ARG A 67 -11.38 -13.99 1.51
C ARG A 67 -10.15 -13.62 0.71
N LYS A 68 -10.35 -13.26 -0.55
CA LYS A 68 -9.28 -12.79 -1.44
C LYS A 68 -9.73 -11.53 -2.12
N THR A 69 -9.09 -10.44 -1.78
CA THR A 69 -9.34 -9.12 -2.36
C THR A 69 -8.08 -8.64 -3.06
N VAL A 70 -8.22 -8.23 -4.32
CA VAL A 70 -7.15 -7.56 -5.07
C VAL A 70 -7.38 -6.06 -4.97
N PHE A 71 -6.34 -5.32 -4.63
CA PHE A 71 -6.36 -3.87 -4.57
C PHE A 71 -5.72 -3.26 -5.82
N GLU A 72 -6.36 -2.23 -6.32
CA GLU A 72 -5.90 -1.41 -7.43
C GLU A 72 -5.68 0.03 -6.97
N ASN A 73 -5.17 0.87 -7.84
CA ASN A 73 -4.82 2.26 -7.51
C ASN A 73 -6.00 3.07 -6.91
N SER A 74 -7.23 2.79 -7.31
CA SER A 74 -8.46 3.42 -6.80
C SER A 74 -8.79 3.04 -5.36
N ASN A 75 -8.24 1.93 -4.85
CA ASN A 75 -8.49 1.48 -3.50
C ASN A 75 -7.64 2.20 -2.44
N LEU A 76 -6.51 2.82 -2.82
CA LEU A 76 -5.72 3.63 -1.90
C LEU A 76 -6.42 4.98 -1.68
N THR A 77 -7.18 5.07 -0.59
CA THR A 77 -7.99 6.26 -0.28
C THR A 77 -7.18 7.38 0.35
N GLN A 78 -6.21 7.02 1.19
CA GLN A 78 -5.31 7.96 1.82
C GLN A 78 -3.92 7.35 2.00
N TYR A 79 -2.92 8.19 1.88
CA TYR A 79 -1.54 7.82 2.12
C TYR A 79 -0.78 9.01 2.73
N TRP A 80 0.15 8.69 3.62
CA TRP A 80 1.08 9.63 4.21
C TRP A 80 2.45 8.96 4.35
N LEU A 81 3.49 9.63 3.90
CA LEU A 81 4.86 9.19 4.07
C LEU A 81 5.76 10.40 4.39
N ASP A 82 6.48 10.31 5.48
CA ASP A 82 7.58 11.21 5.82
C ASP A 82 8.70 10.41 6.53
N ASN A 83 9.75 11.11 6.99
CA ASN A 83 10.88 10.45 7.67
C ASN A 83 10.53 9.83 9.03
N LYS A 84 9.28 9.96 9.51
CA LYS A 84 8.84 9.48 10.82
C LYS A 84 7.76 8.43 10.74
N GLU A 85 6.90 8.51 9.74
CA GLU A 85 5.68 7.71 9.66
C GLU A 85 5.36 7.33 8.22
N LEU A 86 4.85 6.10 8.06
CA LEU A 86 4.12 5.68 6.86
C LEU A 86 2.73 5.25 7.29
N ARG A 87 1.71 5.84 6.66
CA ARG A 87 0.30 5.52 6.91
C ARG A 87 -0.41 5.27 5.60
N LEU A 88 -1.22 4.21 5.57
CA LEU A 88 -2.07 3.87 4.43
C LEU A 88 -3.49 3.64 4.91
N ASN A 89 -4.47 4.09 4.12
CA ASN A 89 -5.85 3.66 4.23
C ASN A 89 -6.30 3.14 2.87
N ILE A 90 -6.71 1.88 2.85
CA ILE A 90 -7.07 1.13 1.65
C ILE A 90 -8.48 0.62 1.83
N TYR A 91 -9.36 0.93 0.88
CA TYR A 91 -10.77 0.59 0.93
C TYR A 91 -11.21 -0.10 -0.35
N SER A 92 -11.96 -1.19 -0.18
CA SER A 92 -12.61 -1.88 -1.29
C SER A 92 -14.02 -2.27 -0.88
N GLU A 93 -14.97 -2.09 -1.79
CA GLU A 93 -16.35 -2.48 -1.59
C GLU A 93 -16.88 -3.28 -2.77
N HIS A 94 -17.78 -4.19 -2.48
CA HIS A 94 -18.49 -4.98 -3.45
C HIS A 94 -19.99 -4.91 -3.19
N GLN A 95 -20.75 -4.60 -4.23
CA GLN A 95 -22.20 -4.66 -4.19
C GLN A 95 -22.71 -5.56 -5.33
N VAL A 96 -23.38 -6.64 -4.96
CA VAL A 96 -24.00 -7.58 -5.91
C VAL A 96 -25.46 -7.75 -5.52
N ALA A 97 -26.36 -7.33 -6.39
CA ALA A 97 -27.81 -7.32 -6.13
C ALA A 97 -28.15 -6.58 -4.81
N ASN A 98 -28.61 -7.31 -3.79
CA ASN A 98 -28.97 -6.76 -2.49
C ASN A 98 -27.91 -7.05 -1.39
N THR A 99 -26.75 -7.56 -1.76
CA THR A 99 -25.66 -7.83 -0.83
C THR A 99 -24.58 -6.77 -0.95
N TYR A 100 -24.08 -6.32 0.19
CA TYR A 100 -22.99 -5.36 0.29
C TYR A 100 -21.89 -5.93 1.17
N SER A 101 -20.66 -5.78 0.74
CA SER A 101 -19.49 -6.18 1.50
C SER A 101 -18.36 -5.17 1.31
N SER A 102 -17.55 -4.98 2.34
CA SER A 102 -16.40 -4.07 2.28
C SER A 102 -15.24 -4.52 3.16
N VAL A 103 -14.06 -4.11 2.75
CA VAL A 103 -12.83 -4.21 3.55
C VAL A 103 -12.18 -2.84 3.65
N GLU A 104 -11.75 -2.47 4.85
CA GLU A 104 -10.94 -1.29 5.11
C GLU A 104 -9.67 -1.70 5.84
N LEU A 105 -8.53 -1.58 5.16
CA LEU A 105 -7.22 -1.87 5.71
C LEU A 105 -6.51 -0.56 6.05
N THR A 106 -6.25 -0.33 7.33
CA THR A 106 -5.48 0.80 7.83
C THR A 106 -4.12 0.30 8.30
N VAL A 107 -3.06 0.93 7.81
CA VAL A 107 -1.66 0.69 8.23
C VAL A 107 -1.15 1.96 8.91
N LEU A 108 -0.63 1.81 10.13
CA LEU A 108 -0.07 2.89 10.94
C LEU A 108 1.31 2.46 11.44
N THR A 109 2.36 3.04 10.88
CA THR A 109 3.74 2.67 11.19
C THR A 109 4.59 3.89 11.55
N LYS A 110 5.69 3.64 12.23
CA LYS A 110 6.73 4.63 12.55
C LYS A 110 8.07 4.14 12.04
N ALA A 111 8.91 5.08 11.64
CA ALA A 111 10.28 4.77 11.26
C ALA A 111 11.01 4.08 12.42
N SER A 112 11.56 2.90 12.16
CA SER A 112 12.36 2.10 13.08
C SER A 112 13.84 2.09 12.68
N ASP A 113 14.10 2.21 11.36
CA ASP A 113 15.43 2.34 10.77
C ASP A 113 15.31 3.12 9.44
N GLU A 114 16.42 3.39 8.77
CA GLU A 114 16.41 4.05 7.45
C GLU A 114 15.60 3.24 6.43
N GLY A 115 14.55 3.85 5.91
CA GLY A 115 13.65 3.20 4.95
C GLY A 115 12.76 2.10 5.53
N VAL A 116 12.80 1.83 6.85
CA VAL A 116 11.98 0.79 7.50
C VAL A 116 10.97 1.42 8.45
N TYR A 117 9.73 0.96 8.36
CA TYR A 117 8.60 1.45 9.14
C TYR A 117 7.85 0.29 9.77
N ASP A 118 7.86 0.21 11.11
CA ASP A 118 7.18 -0.85 11.85
C ASP A 118 5.99 -0.30 12.63
N GLY A 119 4.94 -1.11 12.73
CA GLY A 119 3.74 -0.69 13.44
C GLY A 119 2.62 -1.71 13.44
N GLN A 120 1.40 -1.22 13.27
CA GLN A 120 0.21 -2.04 13.33
C GLN A 120 -0.68 -1.84 12.10
N TYR A 121 -1.35 -2.92 11.71
CA TYR A 121 -2.48 -2.86 10.81
C TYR A 121 -3.79 -3.07 11.57
N ARG A 122 -4.87 -2.52 11.03
CA ARG A 122 -6.25 -2.83 11.38
C ARG A 122 -7.02 -3.12 10.10
N LEU A 123 -7.75 -4.22 10.10
CA LEU A 123 -8.64 -4.59 9.01
C LEU A 123 -10.07 -4.66 9.54
N ALA A 124 -10.94 -3.79 9.03
CA ALA A 124 -12.37 -3.86 9.24
C ALA A 124 -13.01 -4.60 8.06
N VAL A 125 -13.82 -5.60 8.35
CA VAL A 125 -14.49 -6.44 7.37
C VAL A 125 -15.98 -6.40 7.62
N TYR A 126 -16.75 -5.91 6.66
CA TYR A 126 -18.20 -5.93 6.71
C TYR A 126 -18.76 -6.83 5.60
N ASP A 127 -19.72 -7.68 5.96
CA ASP A 127 -20.41 -8.54 5.04
C ASP A 127 -21.89 -8.63 5.46
N SER A 128 -22.77 -8.04 4.67
CA SER A 128 -24.20 -8.01 4.95
C SER A 128 -24.86 -9.39 4.97
N THR A 129 -24.22 -10.41 4.39
CA THR A 129 -24.72 -11.79 4.43
C THR A 129 -24.35 -12.51 5.72
N ALA A 130 -23.28 -12.08 6.35
CA ALA A 130 -22.78 -12.63 7.65
C ALA A 130 -23.32 -11.86 8.86
N ASP A 131 -23.88 -10.68 8.65
CA ASP A 131 -24.46 -9.81 9.68
C ASP A 131 -25.84 -10.36 10.14
N LYS A 132 -25.81 -11.40 10.98
CA LYS A 132 -27.01 -12.08 11.46
C LYS A 132 -27.85 -11.22 12.41
N ASP A 133 -27.21 -10.28 13.08
CA ASP A 133 -27.84 -9.42 14.08
C ASP A 133 -28.36 -8.11 13.47
N GLY A 134 -27.95 -7.81 12.23
CA GLY A 134 -28.35 -6.60 11.49
C GLY A 134 -27.86 -5.32 12.14
N ASP A 135 -26.79 -5.39 12.96
CA ASP A 135 -26.27 -4.24 13.69
C ASP A 135 -25.29 -3.38 12.85
N GLY A 136 -24.97 -3.83 11.64
CA GLY A 136 -24.13 -3.11 10.70
C GLY A 136 -22.67 -2.96 11.14
N LYS A 137 -22.22 -3.74 12.13
CA LYS A 137 -20.86 -3.61 12.66
C LYS A 137 -19.86 -4.46 11.91
N PRO A 138 -18.72 -3.89 11.48
CA PRO A 138 -17.65 -4.67 10.87
C PRO A 138 -16.95 -5.55 11.91
N ALA A 139 -16.50 -6.72 11.48
CA ALA A 139 -15.52 -7.50 12.21
C ALA A 139 -14.15 -6.82 12.10
N ASN A 140 -13.41 -6.74 13.22
CA ASN A 140 -12.10 -6.10 13.26
C ASN A 140 -11.01 -7.14 13.53
N LEU A 141 -9.99 -7.13 12.67
CA LEU A 141 -8.73 -7.88 12.81
C LEU A 141 -7.58 -6.88 12.96
N SER A 142 -6.54 -7.23 13.67
CA SER A 142 -5.35 -6.38 13.82
C SER A 142 -4.11 -7.21 14.12
N GLY A 143 -2.95 -6.67 13.80
CA GLY A 143 -1.67 -7.29 14.06
C GLY A 143 -0.53 -6.33 13.77
N THR A 144 0.69 -6.85 13.80
CA THR A 144 1.88 -6.08 13.47
C THR A 144 2.14 -6.07 11.96
N VAL A 145 2.75 -5.00 11.47
CA VAL A 145 3.13 -4.84 10.08
C VAL A 145 4.50 -4.20 9.98
N SER A 146 5.27 -4.63 8.98
CA SER A 146 6.50 -3.96 8.58
C SER A 146 6.36 -3.46 7.15
N CYS A 147 6.79 -2.23 6.93
CA CYS A 147 6.79 -1.55 5.65
C CYS A 147 8.18 -1.06 5.31
N GLY A 148 8.43 -0.85 4.03
CA GLY A 148 9.64 -0.20 3.55
C GLY A 148 9.32 0.97 2.63
N ALA A 149 10.26 1.92 2.54
CA ALA A 149 10.25 3.00 1.57
C ALA A 149 11.66 3.33 1.09
N GLU A 150 11.83 3.53 -0.23
CA GLU A 150 13.10 3.88 -0.87
C GLU A 150 12.90 4.92 -1.99
#